data_90b18b9912896e4537271147bb8c78d5
#
_entry.id   90b18b9912896e4537271147bb8c78d5
#
_cell.length_a   1.000
_cell.length_b   1.000
_cell.length_c   1.000
_cell.angle_alpha   90.00
_cell.angle_beta   90.00
_cell.angle_gamma   90.00
#
_symmetry.space_group_name_H-M   'P 1'
#
loop_
_entity.id
_entity.type
_entity.pdbx_description
1 polymer ?
#
loop_
_entity_poly.entity_id
_entity_poly.type
_entity_poly.pdbx_seq_one_letter_code
_entity_poly.pdbx_strand_id
1 'polypeptide(L)'
;MAVLLSQHHQVTVVDIVPEKISMINRRQSPVRDDVMQQVLSHTPLQLSATLDAQAAYADADFVVIAVPTNYDDVTQRFQTAAVEEVIGLVTQCNPDAAVVIKSTVPVGYTASVREKFHNRNILFSPEFLRESHAMEDSLYPSRIIVGTDMQDTRLTASARAFAALLQEGAEKPNVDTLLMGFSEAEAVKLFANTYLALRVAYFNELDTYAESKGLNTRQILDGVCLD
;
A
#
# COMPACT_ATOMS: atom_id res chain seq x y z
N MET A 1 -2.73 -2.36 6.99
CA MET A 1 -2.17 -3.66 6.52
C MET A 1 -1.72 -4.56 7.67
N ALA A 2 -0.69 -4.22 8.47
CA ALA A 2 -0.23 -5.13 9.54
C ALA A 2 -1.36 -5.56 10.50
N VAL A 3 -2.20 -4.63 10.94
CA VAL A 3 -3.38 -4.91 11.78
C VAL A 3 -4.38 -5.80 11.05
N LEU A 4 -4.60 -5.56 9.76
CA LEU A 4 -5.50 -6.38 8.93
C LEU A 4 -5.05 -7.86 8.90
N LEU A 5 -3.80 -8.09 8.52
CA LEU A 5 -3.26 -9.44 8.37
C LEU A 5 -3.09 -10.15 9.71
N SER A 6 -2.79 -9.42 10.79
CA SER A 6 -2.54 -10.02 12.12
C SER A 6 -3.79 -10.60 12.80
N GLN A 7 -4.96 -10.41 12.22
CA GLN A 7 -6.19 -11.08 12.67
C GLN A 7 -6.16 -12.59 12.40
N HIS A 8 -5.46 -13.01 11.34
CA HIS A 8 -5.41 -14.39 10.87
C HIS A 8 -3.99 -14.98 10.84
N HIS A 9 -2.97 -14.13 10.72
CA HIS A 9 -1.58 -14.53 10.52
C HIS A 9 -0.65 -13.88 11.54
N GLN A 10 0.51 -14.52 11.77
CA GLN A 10 1.58 -13.93 12.57
C GLN A 10 2.23 -12.79 11.79
N VAL A 11 2.23 -11.59 12.35
CA VAL A 11 2.78 -10.38 11.71
C VAL A 11 3.77 -9.71 12.65
N THR A 12 4.95 -9.42 12.13
CA THR A 12 5.96 -8.61 12.81
C THR A 12 6.17 -7.30 12.07
N VAL A 13 5.88 -6.19 12.73
CA VAL A 13 6.16 -4.84 12.20
C VAL A 13 7.60 -4.47 12.49
N VAL A 14 8.32 -4.02 11.46
CA VAL A 14 9.65 -3.44 11.59
C VAL A 14 9.54 -1.94 11.32
N ASP A 15 10.05 -1.12 12.24
CA ASP A 15 10.17 0.33 12.06
C ASP A 15 11.50 0.79 12.72
N ILE A 16 12.05 1.90 12.27
CA ILE A 16 13.27 2.50 12.81
C ILE A 16 13.01 3.39 14.04
N VAL A 17 11.74 3.68 14.35
CA VAL A 17 11.32 4.59 15.44
C VAL A 17 10.91 3.78 16.67
N PRO A 18 11.71 3.79 17.77
CA PRO A 18 11.44 2.98 18.98
C PRO A 18 10.07 3.26 19.61
N GLU A 19 9.62 4.51 19.56
CA GLU A 19 8.32 4.92 20.12
C GLU A 19 7.17 4.22 19.41
N LYS A 20 7.20 4.11 18.07
CA LYS A 20 6.18 3.39 17.31
C LYS A 20 6.16 1.90 17.65
N ILE A 21 7.33 1.28 17.78
CA ILE A 21 7.46 -0.11 18.22
C ILE A 21 6.81 -0.31 19.59
N SER A 22 7.13 0.59 20.54
CA SER A 22 6.54 0.55 21.88
C SER A 22 5.02 0.71 21.85
N MET A 23 4.49 1.62 21.04
CA MET A 23 3.05 1.86 20.89
C MET A 23 2.36 0.59 20.35
N ILE A 24 2.84 0.03 19.25
CA ILE A 24 2.24 -1.16 18.62
C ILE A 24 2.22 -2.35 19.59
N ASN A 25 3.32 -2.60 20.31
CA ASN A 25 3.41 -3.68 21.29
C ASN A 25 2.46 -3.47 22.50
N ARG A 26 2.09 -2.21 22.79
CA ARG A 26 1.07 -1.85 23.80
C ARG A 26 -0.34 -1.76 23.22
N ARG A 27 -0.56 -2.17 21.95
CA ARG A 27 -1.85 -2.07 21.27
C ARG A 27 -2.34 -0.61 21.13
N GLN A 28 -1.41 0.32 20.91
CA GLN A 28 -1.68 1.72 20.66
C GLN A 28 -1.37 2.03 19.20
N SER A 29 -2.26 2.77 18.53
CA SER A 29 -2.05 3.17 17.14
C SER A 29 -0.95 4.25 17.05
N PRO A 30 0.08 4.06 16.21
CA PRO A 30 1.08 5.09 15.94
C PRO A 30 0.59 6.19 15.00
N VAL A 31 -0.60 6.07 14.46
CA VAL A 31 -1.25 7.03 13.57
C VAL A 31 -2.63 7.42 14.09
N ARG A 32 -3.13 8.59 13.66
CA ARG A 32 -4.47 9.06 14.03
C ARG A 32 -5.53 8.37 13.17
N ASP A 33 -6.02 7.25 13.66
CA ASP A 33 -7.10 6.48 13.03
C ASP A 33 -7.87 5.78 14.17
N ASP A 34 -9.07 6.28 14.48
CA ASP A 34 -9.86 5.79 15.61
C ASP A 34 -10.33 4.35 15.42
N VAL A 35 -10.62 3.95 14.17
CA VAL A 35 -11.02 2.58 13.84
C VAL A 35 -9.83 1.63 14.06
N MET A 36 -8.63 2.03 13.62
CA MET A 36 -7.41 1.26 13.89
C MET A 36 -7.15 1.11 15.39
N GLN A 37 -7.32 2.19 16.17
CA GLN A 37 -7.15 2.13 17.63
C GLN A 37 -8.16 1.16 18.28
N GLN A 38 -9.41 1.16 17.81
CA GLN A 38 -10.43 0.22 18.31
C GLN A 38 -10.07 -1.22 17.99
N VAL A 39 -9.66 -1.52 16.76
CA VAL A 39 -9.24 -2.88 16.35
C VAL A 39 -8.03 -3.33 17.16
N LEU A 40 -7.00 -2.49 17.29
CA LEU A 40 -5.81 -2.80 18.11
C LEU A 40 -6.13 -3.15 19.55
N SER A 41 -7.14 -2.47 20.15
CA SER A 41 -7.48 -2.60 21.57
C SER A 41 -8.42 -3.78 21.86
N HIS A 42 -9.28 -4.14 20.91
CA HIS A 42 -10.40 -5.06 21.19
C HIS A 42 -10.34 -6.39 20.40
N THR A 43 -9.49 -6.46 19.36
CA THR A 43 -9.37 -7.67 18.54
C THR A 43 -8.14 -8.48 18.95
N PRO A 44 -8.26 -9.81 19.12
CA PRO A 44 -7.10 -10.67 19.28
C PRO A 44 -6.22 -10.62 18.02
N LEU A 45 -5.00 -10.09 18.14
CA LEU A 45 -4.09 -9.92 17.02
C LEU A 45 -2.78 -10.67 17.27
N GLN A 46 -2.33 -11.42 16.27
CA GLN A 46 -1.00 -12.04 16.26
C GLN A 46 0.04 -11.04 15.74
N LEU A 47 0.15 -9.91 16.43
CA LEU A 47 0.94 -8.74 16.04
C LEU A 47 2.05 -8.48 17.07
N SER A 48 3.27 -8.36 16.57
CA SER A 48 4.44 -7.86 17.31
C SER A 48 5.15 -6.77 16.52
N ALA A 49 6.01 -6.01 17.17
CA ALA A 49 6.84 -5.00 16.54
C ALA A 49 8.26 -5.02 17.09
N THR A 50 9.26 -4.80 16.23
CA THR A 50 10.67 -4.84 16.58
C THR A 50 11.50 -3.83 15.79
N LEU A 51 12.66 -3.45 16.35
CA LEU A 51 13.72 -2.73 15.64
C LEU A 51 14.68 -3.68 14.90
N ASP A 52 14.65 -4.98 15.24
CA ASP A 52 15.54 -6.00 14.65
C ASP A 52 14.91 -6.52 13.35
N ALA A 53 15.31 -5.88 12.26
CA ALA A 53 14.86 -6.22 10.93
C ALA A 53 15.36 -7.60 10.47
N GLN A 54 16.61 -7.98 10.81
CA GLN A 54 17.20 -9.24 10.40
C GLN A 54 16.42 -10.42 11.02
N ALA A 55 16.19 -10.36 12.33
CA ALA A 55 15.41 -11.39 13.01
C ALA A 55 13.97 -11.49 12.49
N ALA A 56 13.35 -10.33 12.16
CA ALA A 56 11.98 -10.33 11.66
C ALA A 56 11.85 -10.90 10.24
N TYR A 57 12.87 -10.74 9.39
CA TYR A 57 12.82 -11.20 8.00
C TYR A 57 13.29 -12.64 7.80
N ALA A 58 14.07 -13.21 8.75
CA ALA A 58 14.72 -14.50 8.59
C ALA A 58 13.79 -15.65 8.23
N ASP A 59 12.60 -15.70 8.83
CA ASP A 59 11.62 -16.77 8.65
C ASP A 59 10.30 -16.28 8.01
N ALA A 60 10.30 -15.07 7.42
CA ALA A 60 9.11 -14.49 6.83
C ALA A 60 8.78 -15.12 5.46
N ASP A 61 7.54 -15.54 5.26
CA ASP A 61 7.04 -15.94 3.93
C ASP A 61 6.88 -14.72 3.01
N PHE A 62 6.40 -13.61 3.58
CA PHE A 62 6.20 -12.33 2.89
C PHE A 62 6.84 -11.19 3.66
N VAL A 63 7.57 -10.33 2.96
CA VAL A 63 8.04 -9.05 3.49
C VAL A 63 7.38 -7.92 2.74
N VAL A 64 6.51 -7.17 3.42
CA VAL A 64 5.75 -6.07 2.82
C VAL A 64 6.46 -4.74 3.10
N ILE A 65 6.86 -4.05 2.04
CA ILE A 65 7.56 -2.76 2.13
C ILE A 65 6.57 -1.62 1.97
N ALA A 66 6.33 -0.89 3.06
CA ALA A 66 5.42 0.26 3.12
C ALA A 66 6.12 1.50 3.69
N VAL A 67 7.36 1.74 3.27
CA VAL A 67 8.15 2.91 3.69
C VAL A 67 7.76 4.16 2.90
N PRO A 68 7.93 5.38 3.46
CA PRO A 68 7.68 6.60 2.72
C PRO A 68 8.58 6.72 1.48
N THR A 69 7.96 7.13 0.36
CA THR A 69 8.64 7.40 -0.91
C THR A 69 8.23 8.80 -1.38
N ASN A 70 8.77 9.84 -0.71
CA ASN A 70 8.43 11.22 -1.03
C ASN A 70 8.93 11.58 -2.42
N TYR A 71 8.14 12.39 -3.13
CA TYR A 71 8.58 13.00 -4.38
C TYR A 71 9.43 14.23 -4.06
N ASP A 72 10.60 14.32 -4.67
CA ASP A 72 11.51 15.45 -4.53
C ASP A 72 11.31 16.38 -5.74
N ASP A 73 10.75 17.56 -5.50
CA ASP A 73 10.44 18.54 -6.54
C ASP A 73 11.69 19.12 -7.20
N VAL A 74 12.83 19.10 -6.52
CA VAL A 74 14.11 19.63 -7.03
C VAL A 74 14.74 18.65 -8.01
N THR A 75 14.83 17.38 -7.60
CA THR A 75 15.41 16.32 -8.44
C THR A 75 14.39 15.70 -9.39
N GLN A 76 13.10 15.99 -9.21
CA GLN A 76 11.96 15.43 -9.94
C GLN A 76 11.95 13.88 -9.89
N ARG A 77 12.29 13.31 -8.72
CA ARG A 77 12.38 11.86 -8.51
C ARG A 77 11.73 11.44 -7.19
N PHE A 78 11.25 10.21 -7.16
CA PHE A 78 10.86 9.58 -5.91
C PHE A 78 12.09 9.16 -5.11
N GLN A 79 12.05 9.38 -3.80
CA GLN A 79 13.08 8.94 -2.86
C GLN A 79 12.86 7.46 -2.51
N THR A 80 13.50 6.57 -3.25
CA THR A 80 13.30 5.10 -3.12
C THR A 80 14.40 4.41 -2.32
N ALA A 81 15.36 5.13 -1.76
CA ALA A 81 16.51 4.56 -1.04
C ALA A 81 16.09 3.61 0.10
N ALA A 82 15.06 3.98 0.88
CA ALA A 82 14.56 3.14 1.97
C ALA A 82 13.93 1.82 1.46
N VAL A 83 13.28 1.83 0.30
CA VAL A 83 12.75 0.61 -0.35
C VAL A 83 13.91 -0.31 -0.74
N GLU A 84 14.95 0.25 -1.35
CA GLU A 84 16.13 -0.51 -1.78
C GLU A 84 16.92 -1.08 -0.60
N GLU A 85 17.03 -0.34 0.51
CA GLU A 85 17.67 -0.82 1.74
C GLU A 85 16.96 -2.07 2.28
N VAL A 86 15.63 -2.04 2.37
CA VAL A 86 14.87 -3.20 2.83
C VAL A 86 15.02 -4.38 1.84
N ILE A 87 14.92 -4.14 0.53
CA ILE A 87 15.13 -5.21 -0.48
C ILE A 87 16.51 -5.84 -0.32
N GLY A 88 17.55 -5.02 -0.17
CA GLY A 88 18.92 -5.50 0.02
C GLY A 88 19.07 -6.38 1.26
N LEU A 89 18.48 -5.94 2.38
CA LEU A 89 18.54 -6.68 3.64
C LEU A 89 17.77 -8.01 3.55
N VAL A 90 16.56 -8.01 3.01
CA VAL A 90 15.77 -9.23 2.82
C VAL A 90 16.49 -10.20 1.89
N THR A 91 17.04 -9.72 0.77
CA THR A 91 17.77 -10.58 -0.18
C THR A 91 19.00 -11.27 0.48
N GLN A 92 19.61 -10.61 1.46
CA GLN A 92 20.76 -11.18 2.19
C GLN A 92 20.35 -12.20 3.26
N CYS A 93 19.30 -11.92 4.04
CA CYS A 93 18.94 -12.76 5.18
C CYS A 93 17.87 -13.84 4.85
N ASN A 94 17.03 -13.59 3.86
CA ASN A 94 15.98 -14.53 3.44
C ASN A 94 15.67 -14.37 1.94
N PRO A 95 16.50 -14.93 1.05
CA PRO A 95 16.32 -14.79 -0.40
C PRO A 95 15.06 -15.48 -0.93
N ASP A 96 14.46 -16.38 -0.16
CA ASP A 96 13.25 -17.12 -0.54
C ASP A 96 11.95 -16.37 -0.21
N ALA A 97 12.01 -15.38 0.67
CA ALA A 97 10.84 -14.56 1.00
C ALA A 97 10.27 -13.85 -0.22
N ALA A 98 8.95 -13.80 -0.32
CA ALA A 98 8.29 -12.95 -1.30
C ALA A 98 8.26 -11.49 -0.79
N VAL A 99 8.98 -10.61 -1.48
CA VAL A 99 9.00 -9.18 -1.17
C VAL A 99 7.85 -8.49 -1.91
N VAL A 100 7.02 -7.75 -1.20
CA VAL A 100 5.88 -7.02 -1.78
C VAL A 100 6.08 -5.52 -1.57
N ILE A 101 6.36 -4.79 -2.64
CA ILE A 101 6.45 -3.33 -2.60
C ILE A 101 5.04 -2.75 -2.58
N LYS A 102 4.69 -2.04 -1.49
CA LYS A 102 3.44 -1.28 -1.38
C LYS A 102 3.65 0.23 -1.46
N SER A 103 4.86 0.68 -1.24
CA SER A 103 5.23 2.09 -1.41
C SER A 103 4.98 2.55 -2.85
N THR A 104 4.61 3.82 -3.02
CA THR A 104 4.42 4.42 -4.35
C THR A 104 5.78 4.57 -5.04
N VAL A 105 5.92 3.99 -6.22
CA VAL A 105 7.16 3.98 -6.99
C VAL A 105 6.88 4.35 -8.46
N PRO A 106 7.89 4.80 -9.22
CA PRO A 106 7.74 5.07 -10.66
C PRO A 106 7.42 3.82 -11.46
N VAL A 107 6.81 3.99 -12.64
CA VAL A 107 6.60 2.89 -13.59
C VAL A 107 7.93 2.31 -14.05
N GLY A 108 8.06 0.97 -14.01
CA GLY A 108 9.28 0.23 -14.34
C GLY A 108 10.23 0.01 -13.14
N TYR A 109 9.90 0.55 -11.98
CA TYR A 109 10.75 0.44 -10.79
C TYR A 109 10.92 -0.99 -10.31
N THR A 110 9.84 -1.75 -10.19
CA THR A 110 9.90 -3.14 -9.70
C THR A 110 10.79 -4.00 -10.58
N ALA A 111 10.70 -3.88 -11.89
CA ALA A 111 11.58 -4.58 -12.82
C ALA A 111 13.06 -4.20 -12.60
N SER A 112 13.35 -2.89 -12.43
CA SER A 112 14.71 -2.40 -12.23
C SER A 112 15.35 -2.90 -10.93
N VAL A 113 14.60 -2.93 -9.81
CA VAL A 113 15.15 -3.43 -8.53
C VAL A 113 15.30 -4.94 -8.52
N ARG A 114 14.45 -5.68 -9.23
CA ARG A 114 14.62 -7.13 -9.46
C ARG A 114 15.96 -7.45 -10.14
N GLU A 115 16.32 -6.68 -11.16
CA GLU A 115 17.63 -6.78 -11.81
C GLU A 115 18.77 -6.33 -10.91
N LYS A 116 18.64 -5.16 -10.28
CA LYS A 116 19.67 -4.57 -9.42
C LYS A 116 20.08 -5.49 -8.27
N PHE A 117 19.10 -6.11 -7.60
CA PHE A 117 19.34 -6.98 -6.43
C PHE A 117 19.41 -8.47 -6.80
N HIS A 118 19.30 -8.83 -8.10
CA HIS A 118 19.24 -10.22 -8.55
C HIS A 118 18.19 -11.05 -7.80
N ASN A 119 17.11 -10.39 -7.37
CA ASN A 119 16.04 -11.02 -6.61
C ASN A 119 14.77 -11.13 -7.48
N ARG A 120 14.38 -12.37 -7.79
CA ARG A 120 13.18 -12.66 -8.60
C ARG A 120 11.90 -12.77 -7.78
N ASN A 121 11.97 -12.68 -6.44
CA ASN A 121 10.84 -12.86 -5.53
C ASN A 121 10.16 -11.54 -5.16
N ILE A 122 10.32 -10.48 -5.98
CA ILE A 122 9.73 -9.17 -5.72
C ILE A 122 8.42 -9.03 -6.50
N LEU A 123 7.37 -8.63 -5.79
CA LEU A 123 6.03 -8.29 -6.26
C LEU A 123 5.77 -6.80 -6.04
N PHE A 124 4.76 -6.26 -6.71
CA PHE A 124 4.26 -4.91 -6.45
C PHE A 124 2.75 -4.98 -6.14
N SER A 125 2.31 -4.31 -5.09
CA SER A 125 0.88 -4.23 -4.76
C SER A 125 0.52 -2.82 -4.31
N PRO A 126 -0.04 -1.97 -5.19
CA PRO A 126 -0.33 -0.58 -4.86
C PRO A 126 -1.35 -0.43 -3.74
N GLU A 127 -1.29 0.71 -3.05
CA GLU A 127 -2.22 1.09 -2.00
C GLU A 127 -3.16 2.20 -2.48
N PHE A 128 -4.45 2.11 -2.13
CA PHE A 128 -5.48 3.07 -2.53
C PHE A 128 -6.25 3.63 -1.32
N LEU A 129 -5.55 3.81 -0.20
CA LEU A 129 -6.13 4.27 1.07
C LEU A 129 -6.13 5.80 1.19
N ARG A 130 -7.10 6.31 1.96
CA ARG A 130 -7.08 7.66 2.51
C ARG A 130 -6.34 7.66 3.84
N GLU A 131 -5.42 8.61 4.07
CA GLU A 131 -4.55 8.62 5.27
C GLU A 131 -5.34 8.57 6.59
N SER A 132 -6.46 9.31 6.67
CA SER A 132 -7.28 9.39 7.89
C SER A 132 -8.30 8.24 8.04
N HIS A 133 -8.41 7.34 7.06
CA HIS A 133 -9.36 6.23 7.00
C HIS A 133 -8.68 4.92 6.61
N ALA A 134 -7.41 4.77 6.94
CA ALA A 134 -6.59 3.66 6.45
C ALA A 134 -7.14 2.29 6.88
N MET A 135 -7.68 2.17 8.09
CA MET A 135 -8.24 0.91 8.56
C MET A 135 -9.57 0.59 7.85
N GLU A 136 -10.48 1.54 7.75
CA GLU A 136 -11.75 1.39 7.05
C GLU A 136 -11.53 1.01 5.59
N ASP A 137 -10.66 1.75 4.88
CA ASP A 137 -10.35 1.48 3.47
C ASP A 137 -9.63 0.13 3.27
N SER A 138 -8.93 -0.39 4.30
CA SER A 138 -8.35 -1.73 4.28
C SER A 138 -9.39 -2.83 4.50
N LEU A 139 -10.40 -2.60 5.34
CA LEU A 139 -11.51 -3.53 5.56
C LEU A 139 -12.48 -3.57 4.38
N TYR A 140 -12.69 -2.43 3.71
CA TYR A 140 -13.59 -2.29 2.56
C TYR A 140 -12.84 -1.79 1.32
N PRO A 141 -11.82 -2.51 0.81
CA PRO A 141 -11.02 -2.06 -0.30
C PRO A 141 -11.84 -1.94 -1.58
N SER A 142 -11.57 -0.89 -2.36
CA SER A 142 -12.20 -0.73 -3.68
C SER A 142 -11.81 -1.87 -4.63
N ARG A 143 -10.57 -2.29 -4.55
CA ARG A 143 -9.95 -3.36 -5.35
C ARG A 143 -8.63 -3.82 -4.73
N ILE A 144 -8.18 -5.01 -5.11
CA ILE A 144 -6.85 -5.56 -4.80
C ILE A 144 -6.10 -5.73 -6.12
N ILE A 145 -4.88 -5.20 -6.20
CA ILE A 145 -4.02 -5.35 -7.38
C ILE A 145 -2.68 -5.91 -6.95
N VAL A 146 -2.21 -6.92 -7.66
CA VAL A 146 -0.87 -7.47 -7.46
C VAL A 146 -0.16 -7.56 -8.82
N GLY A 147 0.92 -6.81 -8.95
CA GLY A 147 1.85 -6.85 -10.07
C GLY A 147 2.83 -8.01 -9.91
N THR A 148 2.97 -8.82 -10.95
CA THR A 148 3.83 -10.00 -10.99
C THR A 148 4.43 -10.20 -12.38
N ASP A 149 5.38 -11.10 -12.50
CA ASP A 149 5.78 -11.64 -13.81
C ASP A 149 4.77 -12.71 -14.23
N MET A 150 3.91 -12.36 -15.20
CA MET A 150 2.84 -13.24 -15.66
C MET A 150 3.36 -14.53 -16.35
N GLN A 151 4.64 -14.59 -16.69
CA GLN A 151 5.27 -15.77 -17.28
C GLN A 151 5.95 -16.67 -16.24
N ASP A 152 6.25 -16.13 -15.04
CA ASP A 152 6.78 -16.91 -13.91
C ASP A 152 5.62 -17.48 -13.10
N THR A 153 5.33 -18.77 -13.31
CA THR A 153 4.23 -19.47 -12.61
C THR A 153 4.41 -19.50 -11.09
N ARG A 154 5.66 -19.59 -10.61
CA ARG A 154 5.99 -19.60 -9.19
C ARG A 154 5.69 -18.23 -8.57
N LEU A 155 6.15 -17.15 -9.20
CA LEU A 155 5.88 -15.80 -8.70
C LEU A 155 4.40 -15.45 -8.79
N THR A 156 3.71 -15.88 -9.85
CA THR A 156 2.25 -15.73 -9.97
C THR A 156 1.49 -16.49 -8.87
N ALA A 157 1.97 -17.65 -8.44
CA ALA A 157 1.39 -18.35 -7.29
C ALA A 157 1.56 -17.55 -5.99
N SER A 158 2.76 -16.97 -5.74
CA SER A 158 3.00 -16.07 -4.60
C SER A 158 2.11 -14.82 -4.67
N ALA A 159 1.91 -14.23 -5.86
CA ALA A 159 1.01 -13.10 -6.05
C ALA A 159 -0.46 -13.44 -5.70
N ARG A 160 -0.92 -14.64 -6.10
CA ARG A 160 -2.27 -15.13 -5.73
C ARG A 160 -2.39 -15.36 -4.23
N ALA A 161 -1.36 -15.96 -3.61
CA ALA A 161 -1.34 -16.16 -2.16
C ALA A 161 -1.40 -14.82 -1.42
N PHE A 162 -0.60 -13.82 -1.81
CA PHE A 162 -0.66 -12.49 -1.22
C PHE A 162 -2.02 -11.81 -1.41
N ALA A 163 -2.61 -11.91 -2.60
CA ALA A 163 -3.95 -11.38 -2.85
C ALA A 163 -5.01 -12.05 -1.96
N ALA A 164 -4.91 -13.37 -1.75
CA ALA A 164 -5.80 -14.10 -0.86
C ALA A 164 -5.69 -13.64 0.60
N LEU A 165 -4.46 -13.35 1.10
CA LEU A 165 -4.27 -12.77 2.44
C LEU A 165 -4.99 -11.42 2.60
N LEU A 166 -4.97 -10.59 1.56
CA LEU A 166 -5.68 -9.30 1.58
C LEU A 166 -7.20 -9.47 1.53
N GLN A 167 -7.69 -10.45 0.77
CA GLN A 167 -9.12 -10.77 0.70
C GLN A 167 -9.63 -11.34 2.02
N GLU A 168 -8.84 -12.22 2.67
CA GLU A 168 -9.19 -12.81 3.96
C GLU A 168 -9.34 -11.77 5.06
N GLY A 169 -8.47 -10.74 5.06
CA GLY A 169 -8.56 -9.63 6.01
C GLY A 169 -9.68 -8.64 5.71
N ALA A 170 -10.21 -8.61 4.50
CA ALA A 170 -11.26 -7.66 4.10
C ALA A 170 -12.63 -8.13 4.58
N GLU A 171 -13.45 -7.19 5.07
CA GLU A 171 -14.87 -7.44 5.39
C GLU A 171 -15.77 -7.28 4.15
N LYS A 172 -15.30 -6.55 3.14
CA LYS A 172 -16.04 -6.39 1.88
C LYS A 172 -16.12 -7.71 1.13
N PRO A 173 -17.33 -8.24 0.85
CA PRO A 173 -17.46 -9.46 0.05
C PRO A 173 -17.08 -9.20 -1.40
N ASN A 174 -16.48 -10.20 -2.06
CA ASN A 174 -16.20 -10.19 -3.49
C ASN A 174 -15.40 -8.97 -3.98
N VAL A 175 -14.26 -8.69 -3.32
CA VAL A 175 -13.36 -7.62 -3.75
C VAL A 175 -12.76 -7.96 -5.11
N ASP A 176 -12.89 -7.06 -6.08
CA ASP A 176 -12.24 -7.19 -7.38
C ASP A 176 -10.73 -7.33 -7.21
N THR A 177 -10.20 -8.46 -7.66
CA THR A 177 -8.79 -8.80 -7.51
C THR A 177 -8.15 -9.01 -8.88
N LEU A 178 -7.15 -8.19 -9.18
CA LEU A 178 -6.49 -8.16 -10.48
C LEU A 178 -5.01 -8.54 -10.33
N LEU A 179 -4.59 -9.53 -11.10
CA LEU A 179 -3.17 -9.84 -11.30
C LEU A 179 -2.75 -9.31 -12.67
N MET A 180 -1.62 -8.62 -12.73
CA MET A 180 -1.13 -7.99 -13.95
C MET A 180 0.41 -7.86 -13.93
N GLY A 181 1.01 -7.39 -15.01
CA GLY A 181 2.43 -7.09 -15.04
C GLY A 181 2.81 -5.98 -14.05
N PHE A 182 4.09 -5.92 -13.69
CA PHE A 182 4.59 -4.91 -12.72
C PHE A 182 4.31 -3.49 -13.18
N SER A 183 4.69 -3.18 -14.43
CA SER A 183 4.56 -1.81 -14.97
C SER A 183 3.10 -1.40 -15.12
N GLU A 184 2.22 -2.33 -15.45
CA GLU A 184 0.77 -2.10 -15.50
C GLU A 184 0.22 -1.78 -14.10
N ALA A 185 0.63 -2.51 -13.06
CA ALA A 185 0.21 -2.27 -11.68
C ALA A 185 0.73 -0.92 -11.15
N GLU A 186 1.98 -0.57 -11.46
CA GLU A 186 2.59 0.72 -11.14
C GLU A 186 1.85 1.87 -11.86
N ALA A 187 1.54 1.68 -13.15
CA ALA A 187 0.78 2.63 -13.95
C ALA A 187 -0.64 2.83 -13.40
N VAL A 188 -1.32 1.77 -12.96
CA VAL A 188 -2.63 1.90 -12.31
C VAL A 188 -2.56 2.83 -11.09
N LYS A 189 -1.51 2.70 -10.26
CA LYS A 189 -1.34 3.61 -9.11
C LYS A 189 -1.14 5.05 -9.54
N LEU A 190 -0.28 5.28 -10.51
CA LEU A 190 0.00 6.62 -11.06
C LEU A 190 -1.27 7.25 -11.62
N PHE A 191 -1.97 6.54 -12.51
CA PHE A 191 -3.16 7.08 -13.17
C PHE A 191 -4.36 7.19 -12.24
N ALA A 192 -4.52 6.34 -11.23
CA ALA A 192 -5.55 6.49 -10.20
C ALA A 192 -5.35 7.80 -9.40
N ASN A 193 -4.13 8.11 -9.01
CA ASN A 193 -3.81 9.35 -8.31
C ASN A 193 -4.00 10.58 -9.23
N THR A 194 -3.56 10.51 -10.48
CA THR A 194 -3.72 11.59 -11.47
C THR A 194 -5.21 11.82 -11.79
N TYR A 195 -6.00 10.77 -11.92
CA TYR A 195 -7.44 10.89 -12.13
C TYR A 195 -8.13 11.59 -10.95
N LEU A 196 -7.75 11.25 -9.71
CA LEU A 196 -8.27 11.96 -8.54
C LEU A 196 -7.90 13.44 -8.55
N ALA A 197 -6.65 13.78 -8.86
CA ALA A 197 -6.19 15.15 -8.99
C ALA A 197 -6.93 15.91 -10.10
N LEU A 198 -7.17 15.26 -11.24
CA LEU A 198 -7.94 15.82 -12.35
C LEU A 198 -9.39 16.13 -11.93
N ARG A 199 -10.03 15.24 -11.16
CA ARG A 199 -11.38 15.49 -10.63
C ARG A 199 -11.41 16.71 -9.72
N VAL A 200 -10.44 16.87 -8.82
CA VAL A 200 -10.35 18.04 -7.95
C VAL A 200 -10.18 19.32 -8.78
N ALA A 201 -9.25 19.31 -9.76
CA ALA A 201 -9.05 20.44 -10.64
C ALA A 201 -10.32 20.80 -11.44
N TYR A 202 -11.03 19.79 -11.97
CA TYR A 202 -12.27 20.00 -12.68
C TYR A 202 -13.34 20.71 -11.83
N PHE A 203 -13.53 20.27 -10.60
CA PHE A 203 -14.52 20.90 -9.72
C PHE A 203 -14.09 22.29 -9.23
N ASN A 204 -12.80 22.56 -9.09
CA ASN A 204 -12.30 23.91 -8.82
C ASN A 204 -12.59 24.86 -9.97
N GLU A 205 -12.37 24.43 -11.24
CA GLU A 205 -12.70 25.23 -12.42
C GLU A 205 -14.22 25.44 -12.55
N LEU A 206 -15.03 24.44 -12.26
CA LEU A 206 -16.48 24.55 -12.24
C LEU A 206 -16.95 25.61 -11.23
N ASP A 207 -16.38 25.61 -10.02
CA ASP A 207 -16.70 26.58 -8.97
C ASP A 207 -16.34 28.01 -9.41
N THR A 208 -15.12 28.19 -9.94
CA THR A 208 -14.65 29.46 -10.50
C THR A 208 -15.56 29.97 -11.62
N TYR A 209 -16.00 29.10 -12.52
CA TYR A 209 -16.95 29.44 -13.58
C TYR A 209 -18.30 29.87 -13.01
N ALA A 210 -18.85 29.11 -12.06
CA ALA A 210 -20.14 29.41 -11.43
C ALA A 210 -20.09 30.77 -10.73
N GLU A 211 -19.03 31.05 -9.96
CA GLU A 211 -18.83 32.33 -9.29
C GLU A 211 -18.77 33.48 -10.31
N SER A 212 -18.00 33.35 -11.40
CA SER A 212 -17.88 34.34 -12.45
C SER A 212 -19.19 34.72 -13.15
N LYS A 213 -20.17 33.84 -13.10
CA LYS A 213 -21.52 33.94 -13.70
C LYS A 213 -22.63 34.23 -12.70
N GLY A 214 -22.32 34.31 -11.40
CA GLY A 214 -23.30 34.50 -10.35
C GLY A 214 -24.26 33.29 -10.21
N LEU A 215 -23.78 32.11 -10.56
CA LEU A 215 -24.55 30.86 -10.47
C LEU A 215 -24.35 30.19 -9.11
N ASN A 216 -25.28 29.31 -8.73
CA ASN A 216 -25.18 28.52 -7.51
C ASN A 216 -24.37 27.24 -7.77
N THR A 217 -23.11 27.24 -7.36
CA THR A 217 -22.18 26.09 -7.49
C THR A 217 -22.78 24.80 -6.93
N ARG A 218 -23.42 24.86 -5.77
CA ARG A 218 -24.00 23.65 -5.13
C ARG A 218 -25.03 22.98 -6.00
N GLN A 219 -25.94 23.74 -6.61
CA GLN A 219 -26.96 23.18 -7.50
C GLN A 219 -26.35 22.54 -8.75
N ILE A 220 -25.24 23.13 -9.27
CA ILE A 220 -24.52 22.56 -10.42
C ILE A 220 -23.82 21.25 -10.00
N LEU A 221 -23.14 21.24 -8.86
CA LEU A 221 -22.49 20.03 -8.33
C LEU A 221 -23.47 18.91 -8.10
N ASP A 222 -24.62 19.20 -7.46
CA ASP A 222 -25.66 18.21 -7.20
C ASP A 222 -26.19 17.57 -8.50
N GLY A 223 -26.21 18.31 -9.61
CA GLY A 223 -26.59 17.78 -10.93
C GLY A 223 -25.45 16.99 -11.61
N VAL A 224 -24.23 17.55 -11.62
CA VAL A 224 -23.08 16.93 -12.29
C VAL A 224 -22.64 15.61 -11.62
N CYS A 225 -22.79 15.50 -10.30
CA CYS A 225 -22.37 14.31 -9.55
C CYS A 225 -23.38 13.15 -9.56
N LEU A 226 -24.45 13.24 -10.37
CA LEU A 226 -25.39 12.13 -10.56
C LEU A 226 -24.91 11.09 -11.57
N ASP A 227 -23.84 11.37 -12.35
CA ASP A 227 -23.24 10.45 -13.33
C ASP A 227 -22.26 9.46 -12.69
#